data_892b1d54953fb015aba81c50a46a45f6
#
_entry.id   892b1d54953fb015aba81c50a46a45f6
#
_cell.length_a   1.000
_cell.length_b   1.000
_cell.length_c   1.000
_cell.angle_alpha   90.00
_cell.angle_beta   90.00
_cell.angle_gamma   90.00
#
_symmetry.space_group_name_H-M   'P 1'
#
loop_
_entity.id
_entity.type
_entity.pdbx_description
1 polymer ?
#
loop_
_entity_poly.entity_id
_entity_poly.type
_entity_poly.pdbx_seq_one_letter_code
_entity_poly.pdbx_strand_id
1 'polypeptide(L)'
;DQGRLLNDPFDSRCTEWLVEIPTEVSWANLPGADTVDINAFSALAQFDFYMQVQSHFTAHNTSATIEFREHEIEPLTDALHQTIQEGGGYISAALLARFDANATFPRLPFEPIDAQTYERMQKEVIERRVNNDFFDALQRYDSGELTEAGPAGCDSDKCLLPLAKPNS
;
A
#
# COMPACT_ATOMS: atom_id res chain seq x y z
N ASP A 1 19.68 6.22 1.50
CA ASP A 1 18.59 6.18 0.54
C ASP A 1 18.69 4.92 -0.30
N GLN A 2 17.68 4.07 -0.24
CA GLN A 2 17.62 2.79 -0.94
C GLN A 2 16.66 2.83 -2.13
N GLY A 3 15.85 3.87 -2.22
CA GLY A 3 14.85 4.01 -3.26
C GLY A 3 15.20 5.04 -4.34
N ARG A 4 14.41 5.09 -5.37
CA ARG A 4 14.44 6.15 -6.37
C ARG A 4 13.56 7.30 -5.90
N LEU A 5 14.12 8.48 -5.80
CA LEU A 5 13.39 9.69 -5.42
C LEU A 5 12.77 10.33 -6.65
N LEU A 6 11.49 10.61 -6.56
CA LEU A 6 10.73 11.33 -7.60
C LEU A 6 9.98 12.49 -6.95
N ASN A 7 9.73 13.54 -7.70
CA ASN A 7 8.82 14.57 -7.26
C ASN A 7 7.42 13.97 -7.12
N ASP A 8 6.71 14.30 -6.04
CA ASP A 8 5.34 13.89 -5.87
C ASP A 8 4.47 14.59 -6.94
N PRO A 9 3.81 13.84 -7.83
CA PRO A 9 2.96 14.43 -8.86
C PRO A 9 1.71 15.14 -8.30
N PHE A 10 1.37 14.89 -7.03
CA PHE A 10 0.25 15.55 -6.35
C PHE A 10 0.64 16.81 -5.59
N ASP A 11 1.94 17.09 -5.43
CA ASP A 11 2.44 18.30 -4.78
C ASP A 11 3.04 19.27 -5.80
N SER A 12 2.26 20.26 -6.20
CA SER A 12 2.71 21.31 -7.14
C SER A 12 3.85 22.18 -6.59
N ARG A 13 4.08 22.17 -5.29
CA ARG A 13 5.15 22.94 -4.62
C ARG A 13 6.46 22.16 -4.57
N CYS A 14 6.45 20.89 -4.94
CA CYS A 14 7.59 19.97 -4.88
C CYS A 14 8.26 19.92 -3.50
N THR A 15 7.46 19.97 -2.44
CA THR A 15 7.92 19.86 -1.04
C THR A 15 7.94 18.42 -0.55
N GLU A 16 7.28 17.53 -1.27
CA GLU A 16 7.20 16.09 -0.97
C GLU A 16 7.94 15.27 -2.02
N TRP A 17 8.38 14.11 -1.63
CA TRP A 17 9.12 13.20 -2.48
C TRP A 17 8.47 11.82 -2.48
N LEU A 18 8.34 11.24 -3.65
CA LEU A 18 7.98 9.83 -3.81
C LEU A 18 9.24 8.98 -3.80
N VAL A 19 9.23 7.93 -3.00
CA VAL A 19 10.32 6.94 -2.95
C VAL A 19 9.82 5.65 -3.57
N GLU A 20 10.40 5.24 -4.70
CA GLU A 20 10.13 3.94 -5.30
C GLU A 20 10.97 2.86 -4.62
N ILE A 21 10.31 1.86 -4.08
CA ILE A 21 10.95 0.73 -3.41
C ILE A 21 10.52 -0.56 -4.11
N PRO A 22 11.43 -1.24 -4.85
CA PRO A 22 11.10 -2.54 -5.43
C PRO A 22 10.92 -3.55 -4.31
N THR A 23 9.75 -4.19 -4.28
CA THR A 23 9.39 -5.16 -3.26
C THR A 23 8.98 -6.47 -3.91
N GLU A 24 9.64 -7.56 -3.53
CA GLU A 24 9.24 -8.90 -3.92
C GLU A 24 8.08 -9.37 -3.03
N VAL A 25 6.98 -9.75 -3.66
CA VAL A 25 5.85 -10.33 -2.92
C VAL A 25 6.16 -11.78 -2.56
N SER A 26 5.65 -12.25 -1.42
CA SER A 26 5.95 -13.58 -0.89
C SER A 26 5.55 -14.75 -1.80
N TRP A 27 4.67 -14.51 -2.74
CA TRP A 27 4.18 -15.50 -3.72
C TRP A 27 4.83 -15.37 -5.10
N ALA A 28 5.77 -14.43 -5.31
CA ALA A 28 6.38 -14.17 -6.62
C ALA A 28 7.04 -15.41 -7.26
N ASN A 29 7.59 -16.28 -6.43
CA ASN A 29 8.28 -17.51 -6.89
C ASN A 29 7.39 -18.76 -6.87
N LEU A 30 6.08 -18.63 -6.64
CA LEU A 30 5.17 -19.76 -6.71
C LEU A 30 4.91 -20.14 -8.19
N PRO A 31 4.71 -21.44 -8.48
CA PRO A 31 4.36 -21.86 -9.82
C PRO A 31 3.10 -21.13 -10.33
N GLY A 32 3.22 -20.48 -11.48
CA GLY A 32 2.13 -19.75 -12.11
C GLY A 32 1.94 -18.31 -11.63
N ALA A 33 2.76 -17.81 -10.71
CA ALA A 33 2.66 -16.43 -10.21
C ALA A 33 2.76 -15.38 -11.33
N ASP A 34 3.63 -15.60 -12.29
CA ASP A 34 3.87 -14.74 -13.45
C ASP A 34 2.77 -14.85 -14.53
N THR A 35 1.87 -15.81 -14.40
CA THR A 35 0.71 -15.98 -15.30
C THR A 35 -0.56 -15.30 -14.79
N VAL A 36 -0.54 -14.77 -13.57
CA VAL A 36 -1.69 -14.08 -12.99
C VAL A 36 -1.81 -12.68 -13.57
N ASP A 37 -2.87 -12.45 -14.33
CA ASP A 37 -3.23 -11.09 -14.76
C ASP A 37 -3.98 -10.38 -13.63
N ILE A 38 -3.25 -9.57 -12.87
CA ILE A 38 -3.82 -8.77 -11.78
C ILE A 38 -4.92 -7.82 -12.30
N ASN A 39 -4.79 -7.37 -13.54
CA ASN A 39 -5.79 -6.49 -14.15
C ASN A 39 -7.10 -7.19 -14.48
N ALA A 40 -7.05 -8.50 -14.68
CA ALA A 40 -8.25 -9.33 -14.93
C ALA A 40 -8.90 -9.85 -13.63
N PHE A 41 -8.31 -9.59 -12.46
CA PHE A 41 -8.86 -10.07 -11.19
C PHE A 41 -10.23 -9.44 -10.93
N SER A 42 -11.27 -10.27 -10.80
CA SER A 42 -12.64 -9.79 -10.64
C SER A 42 -12.91 -9.24 -9.24
N ALA A 43 -13.88 -8.34 -9.13
CA ALA A 43 -14.34 -7.82 -7.85
C ALA A 43 -14.86 -8.93 -6.92
N LEU A 44 -15.55 -9.93 -7.44
CA LEU A 44 -16.00 -11.08 -6.67
C LEU A 44 -14.85 -11.91 -6.13
N ALA A 45 -13.81 -12.17 -6.92
CA ALA A 45 -12.64 -12.92 -6.45
C ALA A 45 -11.89 -12.14 -5.36
N GLN A 46 -11.81 -10.81 -5.45
CA GLN A 46 -11.24 -9.97 -4.40
C GLN A 46 -12.10 -10.02 -3.13
N PHE A 47 -13.42 -9.97 -3.27
CA PHE A 47 -14.35 -10.09 -2.16
C PHE A 47 -14.27 -11.45 -1.47
N ASP A 48 -14.24 -12.54 -2.24
CA ASP A 48 -14.08 -13.90 -1.70
C ASP A 48 -12.76 -14.03 -0.92
N PHE A 49 -11.69 -13.49 -1.43
CA PHE A 49 -10.39 -13.49 -0.73
C PHE A 49 -10.46 -12.68 0.57
N TYR A 50 -11.07 -11.50 0.53
CA TYR A 50 -11.32 -10.70 1.74
C TYR A 50 -12.09 -11.52 2.79
N MET A 51 -13.19 -12.17 2.38
CA MET A 51 -14.02 -12.97 3.28
C MET A 51 -13.29 -14.17 3.88
N GLN A 52 -12.39 -14.82 3.11
CA GLN A 52 -11.56 -15.90 3.62
C GLN A 52 -10.61 -15.40 4.72
N VAL A 53 -9.93 -14.28 4.50
CA VAL A 53 -9.03 -13.69 5.50
C VAL A 53 -9.82 -13.22 6.72
N GLN A 54 -10.96 -12.56 6.52
CA GLN A 54 -11.82 -12.06 7.58
C GLN A 54 -12.37 -13.19 8.46
N SER A 55 -12.79 -14.30 7.85
CA SER A 55 -13.43 -15.40 8.58
C SER A 55 -12.45 -16.34 9.30
N HIS A 56 -11.21 -16.45 8.77
CA HIS A 56 -10.28 -17.49 9.23
C HIS A 56 -9.03 -16.95 9.91
N PHE A 57 -8.70 -15.70 9.72
CA PHE A 57 -7.45 -15.15 10.22
C PHE A 57 -7.62 -13.96 11.15
N THR A 58 -8.57 -13.08 10.90
CA THR A 58 -8.66 -11.77 11.56
C THR A 58 -9.82 -11.75 12.57
N ALA A 59 -9.54 -11.40 13.82
CA ALA A 59 -10.58 -11.14 14.83
C ALA A 59 -11.19 -9.73 14.69
N HIS A 60 -10.49 -8.83 14.07
CA HIS A 60 -10.91 -7.46 13.72
C HIS A 60 -11.28 -7.35 12.26
N ASN A 61 -11.43 -6.14 11.76
CA ASN A 61 -11.63 -5.89 10.35
C ASN A 61 -10.33 -6.07 9.56
N THR A 62 -10.41 -6.87 8.50
CA THR A 62 -9.38 -6.93 7.47
C THR A 62 -9.46 -5.66 6.62
N SER A 63 -8.39 -4.90 6.52
CA SER A 63 -8.34 -3.75 5.60
C SER A 63 -8.26 -4.25 4.17
N ALA A 64 -9.24 -3.90 3.36
CA ALA A 64 -9.29 -4.27 1.95
C ALA A 64 -9.87 -3.14 1.11
N THR A 65 -9.32 -2.99 -0.08
CA THR A 65 -9.90 -2.18 -1.15
C THR A 65 -10.24 -3.12 -2.30
N ILE A 66 -11.51 -3.21 -2.63
CA ILE A 66 -12.01 -4.03 -3.73
C ILE A 66 -12.21 -3.15 -4.95
N GLU A 67 -11.44 -3.40 -5.97
CA GLU A 67 -11.58 -2.69 -7.24
C GLU A 67 -12.66 -3.36 -8.08
N PHE A 68 -13.53 -2.56 -8.68
CA PHE A 68 -14.64 -3.06 -9.50
C PHE A 68 -14.82 -2.26 -10.79
N ARG A 69 -15.35 -2.92 -11.80
CA ARG A 69 -15.77 -2.32 -13.07
C ARG A 69 -17.27 -2.17 -13.09
N GLU A 70 -17.80 -1.38 -14.02
CA GLU A 70 -19.23 -1.11 -14.15
C GLU A 70 -20.08 -2.39 -14.21
N HIS A 71 -19.66 -3.38 -15.00
CA HIS A 71 -20.37 -4.64 -15.16
C HIS A 71 -20.30 -5.56 -13.92
N GLU A 72 -19.47 -5.25 -12.94
CA GLU A 72 -19.30 -6.01 -11.70
C GLU A 72 -20.13 -5.43 -10.54
N ILE A 73 -20.80 -4.28 -10.72
CA ILE A 73 -21.57 -3.61 -9.67
C ILE A 73 -22.68 -4.52 -9.14
N GLU A 74 -23.52 -5.04 -10.02
CA GLU A 74 -24.65 -5.89 -9.60
C GLU A 74 -24.17 -7.17 -8.91
N PRO A 75 -23.27 -7.99 -9.51
CA PRO A 75 -22.80 -9.21 -8.86
C PRO A 75 -22.12 -8.94 -7.50
N LEU A 76 -21.33 -7.88 -7.39
CA LEU A 76 -20.68 -7.51 -6.13
C LEU A 76 -21.70 -7.06 -5.09
N THR A 77 -22.70 -6.28 -5.49
CA THR A 77 -23.78 -5.83 -4.60
C THR A 77 -24.57 -7.01 -4.07
N ASP A 78 -24.92 -7.97 -4.91
CA ASP A 78 -25.65 -9.17 -4.52
C ASP A 78 -24.83 -10.03 -3.55
N ALA A 79 -23.54 -10.22 -3.80
CA ALA A 79 -22.66 -10.97 -2.92
C ALA A 79 -22.51 -10.29 -1.55
N LEU A 80 -22.32 -8.97 -1.51
CA LEU A 80 -22.29 -8.20 -0.27
C LEU A 80 -23.60 -8.31 0.50
N HIS A 81 -24.73 -8.11 -0.18
CA HIS A 81 -26.05 -8.18 0.43
C HIS A 81 -26.34 -9.55 1.02
N GLN A 82 -26.08 -10.62 0.26
CA GLN A 82 -26.24 -11.99 0.73
C GLN A 82 -25.37 -12.26 1.96
N THR A 83 -24.10 -11.91 1.92
CA THR A 83 -23.17 -12.12 3.03
C THR A 83 -23.61 -11.40 4.31
N ILE A 84 -24.14 -10.18 4.18
CA ILE A 84 -24.68 -9.42 5.32
C ILE A 84 -25.92 -10.08 5.88
N GLN A 85 -26.85 -10.52 5.03
CA GLN A 85 -28.08 -11.17 5.46
C GLN A 85 -27.84 -12.50 6.16
N GLU A 86 -26.88 -13.27 5.68
CA GLU A 86 -26.52 -14.58 6.24
C GLU A 86 -25.69 -14.46 7.53
N GLY A 87 -25.28 -13.26 7.92
CA GLY A 87 -24.41 -13.05 9.08
C GLY A 87 -22.99 -13.56 8.84
N GLY A 88 -22.50 -13.50 7.60
CA GLY A 88 -21.23 -14.09 7.14
C GLY A 88 -19.97 -13.42 7.67
N GLY A 89 -20.07 -12.49 8.62
CA GLY A 89 -18.90 -11.87 9.26
C GLY A 89 -18.27 -10.72 8.46
N TYR A 90 -18.95 -10.23 7.41
CA TYR A 90 -18.52 -9.00 6.73
C TYR A 90 -18.58 -7.81 7.69
N ILE A 91 -17.50 -7.04 7.74
CA ILE A 91 -17.41 -5.83 8.57
C ILE A 91 -17.36 -4.58 7.68
N SER A 92 -16.29 -4.42 6.91
CA SER A 92 -16.17 -3.32 5.97
C SER A 92 -15.08 -3.57 4.94
N ALA A 93 -15.27 -3.05 3.74
CA ALA A 93 -14.24 -2.94 2.71
C ALA A 93 -14.42 -1.63 1.97
N ALA A 94 -13.33 -1.02 1.51
CA ALA A 94 -13.40 0.11 0.60
C ALA A 94 -13.70 -0.40 -0.81
N LEU A 95 -14.57 0.30 -1.53
CA LEU A 95 -14.91 -0.03 -2.91
C LEU A 95 -14.33 1.06 -3.82
N LEU A 96 -13.51 0.67 -4.79
CA LEU A 96 -12.85 1.56 -5.72
C LEU A 96 -13.30 1.26 -7.15
N ALA A 97 -14.00 2.21 -7.75
CA ALA A 97 -14.37 2.09 -9.15
C ALA A 97 -13.13 2.18 -10.04
N ARG A 98 -12.91 1.15 -10.85
CA ARG A 98 -11.82 1.08 -11.80
C ARG A 98 -12.23 1.76 -13.11
N PHE A 99 -12.15 3.05 -13.11
CA PHE A 99 -12.03 3.82 -14.34
C PHE A 99 -10.59 3.65 -14.82
N ASP A 100 -10.29 3.98 -16.07
CA ASP A 100 -8.90 3.91 -16.52
C ASP A 100 -7.96 4.55 -15.47
N ALA A 101 -7.40 3.71 -14.60
CA ALA A 101 -6.72 4.15 -13.38
C ALA A 101 -5.49 5.01 -13.70
N ASN A 102 -4.89 4.78 -14.88
CA ASN A 102 -3.78 5.55 -15.38
C ASN A 102 -4.18 7.00 -15.79
N ALA A 103 -5.47 7.23 -16.07
CA ALA A 103 -5.96 8.56 -16.42
C ALA A 103 -6.31 9.41 -15.20
N THR A 104 -6.63 8.78 -14.06
CA THR A 104 -7.11 9.47 -12.86
C THR A 104 -6.00 9.68 -11.83
N PHE A 105 -5.12 8.70 -11.68
CA PHE A 105 -4.01 8.76 -10.72
C PHE A 105 -2.68 8.59 -11.45
N PRO A 106 -1.83 9.60 -11.47
CA PRO A 106 -0.52 9.53 -12.14
C PRO A 106 0.42 8.50 -11.51
N ARG A 107 0.21 8.17 -10.23
CA ARG A 107 0.95 7.14 -9.50
C ARG A 107 0.04 6.43 -8.51
N LEU A 108 0.24 5.13 -8.37
CA LEU A 108 -0.45 4.29 -7.38
C LEU A 108 0.50 3.94 -6.23
N PRO A 109 -0.03 3.70 -5.01
CA PRO A 109 0.80 3.25 -3.89
C PRO A 109 1.53 1.93 -4.15
N PHE A 110 0.91 1.05 -4.92
CA PHE A 110 1.48 -0.21 -5.39
C PHE A 110 1.28 -0.32 -6.89
N GLU A 111 2.38 -0.53 -7.59
CA GLU A 111 2.37 -0.72 -9.04
C GLU A 111 2.99 -2.08 -9.36
N PRO A 112 2.28 -2.97 -10.08
CA PRO A 112 2.84 -4.26 -10.47
C PRO A 112 3.99 -4.05 -11.46
N ILE A 113 5.09 -4.74 -11.23
CA ILE A 113 6.25 -4.77 -12.11
C ILE A 113 6.61 -6.22 -12.43
N ASP A 114 7.20 -6.43 -13.59
CA ASP A 114 7.72 -7.74 -13.96
C ASP A 114 9.07 -8.06 -13.30
N ALA A 115 9.48 -9.32 -13.37
CA ALA A 115 10.73 -9.80 -12.78
C ALA A 115 11.95 -9.03 -13.32
N GLN A 116 11.99 -8.74 -14.62
CA GLN A 116 13.10 -8.02 -15.23
C GLN A 116 13.23 -6.59 -14.70
N THR A 117 12.12 -5.90 -14.54
CA THR A 117 12.07 -4.56 -13.93
C THR A 117 12.50 -4.61 -12.48
N TYR A 118 12.03 -5.59 -11.73
CA TYR A 118 12.43 -5.81 -10.34
C TYR A 118 13.95 -6.00 -10.21
N GLU A 119 14.54 -6.92 -10.98
CA GLU A 119 15.97 -7.17 -10.97
C GLU A 119 16.80 -5.94 -11.31
N ARG A 120 16.38 -5.18 -12.33
CA ARG A 120 17.02 -3.92 -12.70
C ARG A 120 16.97 -2.92 -11.56
N MET A 121 15.80 -2.71 -10.95
CA MET A 121 15.64 -1.78 -9.83
C MET A 121 16.44 -2.20 -8.60
N GLN A 122 16.46 -3.50 -8.28
CA GLN A 122 17.28 -4.06 -7.20
C GLN A 122 18.78 -3.81 -7.43
N LYS A 123 19.27 -4.02 -8.64
CA LYS A 123 20.64 -3.73 -9.00
C LYS A 123 20.96 -2.25 -8.80
N GLU A 124 20.11 -1.35 -9.26
CA GLU A 124 20.27 0.08 -9.06
C GLU A 124 20.29 0.48 -7.58
N VAL A 125 19.47 -0.17 -6.75
CA VAL A 125 19.46 0.04 -5.29
C VAL A 125 20.79 -0.39 -4.68
N ILE A 126 21.31 -1.56 -5.06
CA ILE A 126 22.60 -2.09 -4.56
C ILE A 126 23.75 -1.17 -4.97
N GLU A 127 23.76 -0.71 -6.21
CA GLU A 127 24.82 0.19 -6.72
C GLU A 127 24.82 1.55 -6.01
N ARG A 128 23.66 2.06 -5.61
CA ARG A 128 23.52 3.32 -4.87
C ARG A 128 23.72 3.19 -3.37
N ARG A 129 23.75 1.97 -2.85
CA ARG A 129 23.83 1.74 -1.41
C ARG A 129 25.16 2.22 -0.85
N VAL A 130 25.11 3.19 0.02
CA VAL A 130 26.28 3.79 0.69
C VAL A 130 26.62 3.05 1.98
N ASN A 131 25.62 2.45 2.63
CA ASN A 131 25.77 1.73 3.89
C ASN A 131 24.88 0.48 3.88
N ASN A 132 25.40 -0.63 4.39
CA ASN A 132 24.66 -1.88 4.54
C ASN A 132 24.03 -2.05 5.93
N ASP A 133 24.39 -1.20 6.89
CA ASP A 133 23.85 -1.23 8.23
C ASP A 133 22.86 -0.08 8.43
N PHE A 134 21.61 -0.46 8.66
CA PHE A 134 20.53 0.49 8.91
C PHE A 134 20.74 1.29 10.19
N PHE A 135 21.25 0.66 11.23
CA PHE A 135 21.51 1.35 12.51
C PHE A 135 22.64 2.36 12.39
N ASP A 136 23.71 2.02 11.68
CA ASP A 136 24.79 2.98 11.36
C ASP A 136 24.26 4.17 10.55
N ALA A 137 23.35 3.91 9.62
CA ALA A 137 22.71 4.96 8.83
C ALA A 137 21.86 5.86 9.72
N LEU A 138 21.06 5.30 10.62
CA LEU A 138 20.25 6.07 11.56
C LEU A 138 21.12 6.92 12.50
N GLN A 139 22.19 6.37 13.07
CA GLN A 139 23.09 7.09 13.97
C GLN A 139 23.74 8.31 13.31
N ARG A 140 24.01 8.28 12.02
CA ARG A 140 24.55 9.44 11.28
C ARG A 140 23.57 10.61 11.16
N TYR A 141 22.28 10.32 11.23
CA TYR A 141 21.20 11.31 11.13
C TYR A 141 20.53 11.58 12.48
N ASP A 142 20.94 10.84 13.53
CA ASP A 142 20.46 11.07 14.87
C ASP A 142 21.18 12.30 15.44
N SER A 143 20.47 13.40 15.51
CA SER A 143 20.99 14.65 16.10
C SER A 143 21.10 14.61 17.63
N GLY A 144 20.70 13.49 18.26
CA GLY A 144 20.66 13.38 19.73
C GLY A 144 19.57 14.24 20.40
N GLU A 145 18.83 15.00 19.64
CA GLU A 145 17.68 15.77 20.10
C GLU A 145 16.40 14.96 20.02
N LEU A 146 16.30 13.92 20.84
CA LEU A 146 14.99 13.39 21.21
C LEU A 146 14.34 14.43 22.13
N THR A 147 13.75 15.47 21.57
CA THR A 147 12.74 16.21 22.28
C THR A 147 11.61 15.22 22.57
N GLU A 148 11.30 15.02 23.86
CA GLU A 148 10.09 14.33 24.26
C GLU A 148 8.91 15.08 23.65
N ALA A 149 8.56 14.69 22.45
CA ALA A 149 7.34 15.08 21.85
C ALA A 149 6.22 14.44 22.68
N GLY A 150 5.24 15.22 23.09
CA GLY A 150 4.09 14.70 23.83
C GLY A 150 3.47 13.46 23.15
N PRO A 151 2.57 12.76 23.79
CA PRO A 151 2.08 11.48 23.30
C PRO A 151 1.63 11.59 21.85
N ALA A 152 2.25 10.79 20.99
CA ALA A 152 1.80 10.65 19.63
C ALA A 152 0.36 10.12 19.64
N GLY A 153 -0.57 10.86 19.08
CA GLY A 153 -1.97 10.49 19.01
C GLY A 153 -2.43 10.41 17.57
N CYS A 154 -3.34 9.49 17.29
CA CYS A 154 -4.13 9.53 16.07
C CYS A 154 -5.39 10.34 16.34
N ASP A 155 -5.63 11.38 15.57
CA ASP A 155 -6.89 12.11 15.57
C ASP A 155 -7.63 11.77 14.28
N SER A 156 -8.67 10.94 14.43
CA SER A 156 -9.51 10.37 13.37
C SER A 156 -8.74 9.73 12.21
N ASP A 157 -8.34 10.46 11.21
CA ASP A 157 -7.68 9.99 9.99
C ASP A 157 -6.25 10.51 9.82
N LYS A 158 -5.73 11.23 10.83
CA LYS A 158 -4.39 11.82 10.81
C LYS A 158 -3.55 11.39 11.99
N CYS A 159 -2.36 10.87 11.74
CA CYS A 159 -1.34 10.73 12.76
C CYS A 159 -0.70 12.09 13.00
N LEU A 160 -0.94 12.67 14.18
CA LEU A 160 -0.27 13.90 14.58
C LEU A 160 1.09 13.53 15.18
N LEU A 161 2.16 13.85 14.46
CA LEU A 161 3.48 13.90 15.04
C LEU A 161 3.58 15.19 15.84
N PRO A 162 4.03 15.14 17.11
CA PRO A 162 4.21 16.34 17.90
C PRO A 162 5.23 17.25 17.21
N LEU A 163 4.85 18.48 16.96
CA LEU A 163 5.77 19.49 16.45
C LEU A 163 6.77 19.83 17.56
N ALA A 164 8.06 19.74 17.26
CA ALA A 164 9.11 20.23 18.14
C ALA A 164 8.83 21.71 18.50
N LYS A 165 8.79 22.02 19.78
CA LYS A 165 8.66 23.42 20.20
C LYS A 165 9.90 24.19 19.71
N PRO A 166 9.74 25.34 19.05
CA PRO A 166 10.89 26.17 18.74
C PRO A 166 11.58 26.56 20.06
N ASN A 167 12.87 26.33 20.13
CA ASN A 167 13.69 26.73 21.26
C ASN A 167 13.52 28.24 21.50
N SER A 168 13.08 28.58 22.69
CA SER A 168 13.01 29.94 23.20
C SER A 168 14.41 30.45 23.62
#